data_713c586d9a66a3835ef8d16d8cba045d
#
_entry.id   713c586d9a66a3835ef8d16d8cba045d
#
_cell.length_a   1.000
_cell.length_b   1.000
_cell.length_c   1.000
_cell.angle_alpha   90.00
_cell.angle_beta   90.00
_cell.angle_gamma   90.00
#
_symmetry.space_group_name_H-M   'P 1'
#
loop_
_entity.id
_entity.type
_entity.pdbx_description
1 polymer ?
#
loop_
_entity_poly.entity_id
_entity_poly.type
_entity_poly.pdbx_seq_one_letter_code
_entity_poly.pdbx_strand_id
1 'polypeptide(L)'
;MKSPQTIVALTAATLLLVVLFVLNLAMGSVSIPLADVWAVLTGNVTGEASDTWRFIIIESRLPQAIMALMGGAALAVSGLLLQTTFRNLLAGPDVFGINSGAALAVAVVMLGMGGSLSAGSLSLAGYAAVLFSALMGALAVTALISALSAVVRSSTMLLIIGLMIGYLANSAITLLNFFATSEGVKSYTVWGMGSFGNVSLASIPVAAVVIGLFLLAALALVKPLNAFLLGELYAENLGYDTRKLRLLLLLVTGVLTATVTAFCGPIAFIGLATPHIARLFVTTENHRVLLPSTMLLGSVIALLCNWLCALPTQNGMIPLGAVTPLLGAPVIIYVLLKRR
;
A
#
# COMPACT_ATOMS: atom_id res chain seq x y z
N MET A 1 -26.73 -5.59 14.44
CA MET A 1 -26.16 -4.96 15.65
C MET A 1 -24.69 -5.33 15.73
N LYS A 2 -23.78 -4.38 16.00
CA LYS A 2 -22.35 -4.69 16.22
C LYS A 2 -22.22 -5.40 17.56
N SER A 3 -21.53 -6.53 17.62
CA SER A 3 -21.28 -7.19 18.91
C SER A 3 -20.44 -6.26 19.80
N PRO A 4 -20.63 -6.28 21.14
CA PRO A 4 -19.80 -5.47 22.04
C PRO A 4 -18.30 -5.70 21.83
N GLN A 5 -17.91 -6.91 21.50
CA GLN A 5 -16.51 -7.30 21.17
C GLN A 5 -15.98 -6.55 19.95
N THR A 6 -16.78 -6.39 18.88
CA THR A 6 -16.38 -5.64 17.68
C THR A 6 -16.15 -4.17 18.00
N ILE A 7 -17.00 -3.57 18.84
CA ILE A 7 -16.85 -2.16 19.24
C ILE A 7 -15.55 -1.99 20.03
N VAL A 8 -15.28 -2.84 21.03
CA VAL A 8 -14.06 -2.81 21.83
C VAL A 8 -12.82 -2.98 20.95
N ALA A 9 -12.84 -3.94 20.03
CA ALA A 9 -11.71 -4.18 19.12
C ALA A 9 -11.41 -2.96 18.22
N LEU A 10 -12.46 -2.32 17.65
CA LEU A 10 -12.29 -1.14 16.81
C LEU A 10 -11.82 0.07 17.62
N THR A 11 -12.32 0.25 18.85
CA THR A 11 -11.86 1.33 19.74
C THR A 11 -10.39 1.15 20.11
N ALA A 12 -9.97 -0.08 20.45
CA ALA A 12 -8.58 -0.40 20.74
C ALA A 12 -7.68 -0.15 19.51
N ALA A 13 -8.12 -0.55 18.31
CA ALA A 13 -7.39 -0.30 17.07
C ALA A 13 -7.26 1.20 16.77
N THR A 14 -8.29 2.00 17.04
CA THR A 14 -8.26 3.47 16.88
C THR A 14 -7.28 4.11 17.87
N LEU A 15 -7.28 3.68 19.12
CA LEU A 15 -6.31 4.16 20.11
C LEU A 15 -4.89 3.79 19.72
N LEU A 16 -4.68 2.55 19.25
CA LEU A 16 -3.37 2.08 18.78
C LEU A 16 -2.90 2.88 17.56
N LEU A 17 -3.80 3.23 16.62
CA LEU A 17 -3.49 4.08 15.48
C LEU A 17 -2.96 5.44 15.93
N VAL A 18 -3.65 6.10 16.88
CA VAL A 18 -3.23 7.41 17.41
C VAL A 18 -1.86 7.29 18.08
N VAL A 19 -1.67 6.27 18.92
CA VAL A 19 -0.37 6.04 19.59
C VAL A 19 0.74 5.81 18.57
N LEU A 20 0.53 4.96 17.57
CA LEU A 20 1.54 4.69 16.54
C LEU A 20 1.82 5.94 15.68
N PHE A 21 0.80 6.75 15.37
CA PHE A 21 1.00 8.00 14.65
C PHE A 21 1.91 8.95 15.43
N VAL A 22 1.64 9.14 16.72
CA VAL A 22 2.48 9.97 17.61
C VAL A 22 3.88 9.39 17.75
N LEU A 23 4.03 8.07 17.89
CA LEU A 23 5.33 7.41 17.94
C LEU A 23 6.15 7.63 16.65
N ASN A 24 5.51 7.59 15.48
CA ASN A 24 6.17 7.89 14.21
C ASN A 24 6.68 9.34 14.13
N LEU A 25 6.02 10.29 14.80
CA LEU A 25 6.50 11.68 14.86
C LEU A 25 7.63 11.87 15.88
N ALA A 26 7.57 11.17 17.02
CA ALA A 26 8.52 11.34 18.11
C ALA A 26 9.79 10.50 17.95
N MET A 27 9.68 9.28 17.45
CA MET A 27 10.76 8.30 17.39
C MET A 27 11.23 8.09 15.94
N GLY A 28 12.55 7.98 15.77
CA GLY A 28 13.21 7.70 14.49
C GLY A 28 14.70 7.60 14.72
N SER A 29 15.53 7.88 13.72
CA SER A 29 16.99 7.94 13.85
C SER A 29 17.46 8.89 14.97
N VAL A 30 16.65 9.89 15.30
CA VAL A 30 16.80 10.80 16.44
C VAL A 30 15.52 10.75 17.25
N SER A 31 15.60 10.61 18.58
CA SER A 31 14.44 10.71 19.46
C SER A 31 14.15 12.18 19.78
N ILE A 32 12.94 12.64 19.50
CA ILE A 32 12.50 13.99 19.83
C ILE A 32 11.48 13.89 20.97
N PRO A 33 11.65 14.65 22.08
CA PRO A 33 10.69 14.66 23.17
C PRO A 33 9.28 15.04 22.68
N LEU A 34 8.24 14.42 23.24
CA LEU A 34 6.85 14.68 22.85
C LEU A 34 6.44 16.14 23.02
N ALA A 35 6.99 16.81 24.05
CA ALA A 35 6.76 18.24 24.28
C ALA A 35 7.23 19.10 23.09
N ASP A 36 8.38 18.77 22.53
CA ASP A 36 8.95 19.48 21.37
C ASP A 36 8.23 19.14 20.07
N VAL A 37 7.78 17.89 19.90
CA VAL A 37 6.88 17.52 18.78
C VAL A 37 5.62 18.37 18.83
N TRP A 38 5.00 18.51 20.00
CA TRP A 38 3.80 19.33 20.19
C TRP A 38 4.08 20.81 19.94
N ALA A 39 5.18 21.33 20.46
CA ALA A 39 5.60 22.72 20.25
C ALA A 39 5.81 23.03 18.75
N VAL A 40 6.43 22.12 17.98
CA VAL A 40 6.60 22.27 16.53
C VAL A 40 5.25 22.27 15.81
N LEU A 41 4.36 21.35 16.13
CA LEU A 41 3.03 21.26 15.50
C LEU A 41 2.14 22.47 15.79
N THR A 42 2.29 23.09 16.98
CA THR A 42 1.54 24.29 17.38
C THR A 42 2.21 25.62 17.01
N GLY A 43 3.41 25.56 16.42
CA GLY A 43 4.17 26.77 16.04
C GLY A 43 4.82 27.51 17.21
N ASN A 44 4.86 26.92 18.42
CA ASN A 44 5.40 27.54 19.64
C ASN A 44 6.82 27.09 19.96
N VAL A 45 7.67 26.95 18.95
CA VAL A 45 9.05 26.48 19.14
C VAL A 45 9.97 27.63 19.53
N THR A 46 10.72 27.46 20.63
CA THR A 46 11.72 28.41 21.12
C THR A 46 13.06 27.68 21.30
N GLY A 47 14.15 28.24 20.75
CA GLY A 47 15.52 27.75 20.95
C GLY A 47 16.27 27.41 19.66
N GLU A 48 17.59 27.22 19.74
CA GLU A 48 18.50 26.98 18.60
C GLU A 48 18.24 25.63 17.88
N ALA A 49 17.66 24.64 18.55
CA ALA A 49 17.29 23.35 17.96
C ALA A 49 15.98 23.39 17.17
N SER A 50 15.27 24.52 17.18
CA SER A 50 13.92 24.69 16.63
C SER A 50 13.82 24.38 15.14
N ASP A 51 14.74 24.92 14.35
CA ASP A 51 14.69 24.79 12.89
C ASP A 51 15.00 23.37 12.42
N THR A 52 15.94 22.69 13.07
CA THR A 52 16.29 21.29 12.78
C THR A 52 15.13 20.35 13.11
N TRP A 53 14.52 20.51 14.29
CA TRP A 53 13.38 19.68 14.69
C TRP A 53 12.14 19.97 13.87
N ARG A 54 11.90 21.23 13.54
CA ARG A 54 10.83 21.62 12.63
C ARG A 54 11.00 20.95 11.26
N PHE A 55 12.22 20.99 10.69
CA PHE A 55 12.49 20.31 9.43
C PHE A 55 12.26 18.80 9.53
N ILE A 56 12.79 18.13 10.56
CA ILE A 56 12.65 16.69 10.75
C ILE A 56 11.16 16.30 10.90
N ILE A 57 10.40 17.05 11.70
CA ILE A 57 9.01 16.71 11.99
C ILE A 57 8.12 17.05 10.79
N ILE A 58 8.19 18.28 10.27
CA ILE A 58 7.25 18.76 9.25
C ILE A 58 7.59 18.25 7.85
N GLU A 59 8.89 18.28 7.47
CA GLU A 59 9.29 17.94 6.10
C GLU A 59 9.60 16.44 5.90
N SER A 60 9.87 15.70 6.99
CA SER A 60 10.22 14.29 6.89
C SER A 60 9.19 13.38 7.56
N ARG A 61 8.99 13.47 8.88
CA ARG A 61 8.21 12.50 9.64
C ARG A 61 6.70 12.62 9.43
N LEU A 62 6.19 13.84 9.35
CA LEU A 62 4.76 14.07 9.17
C LEU A 62 4.25 13.58 7.80
N PRO A 63 4.90 13.90 6.67
CA PRO A 63 4.52 13.31 5.38
C PRO A 63 4.60 11.79 5.37
N GLN A 64 5.67 11.24 5.95
CA GLN A 64 5.87 9.79 6.07
C GLN A 64 4.76 9.11 6.88
N ALA A 65 4.39 9.66 8.04
CA ALA A 65 3.31 9.12 8.88
C ALA A 65 1.94 9.24 8.21
N ILE A 66 1.65 10.37 7.56
CA ILE A 66 0.42 10.57 6.79
C ILE A 66 0.35 9.57 5.64
N MET A 67 1.44 9.39 4.89
CA MET A 67 1.46 8.46 3.78
C MET A 67 1.36 7.01 4.24
N ALA A 68 1.98 6.64 5.37
CA ALA A 68 1.82 5.32 5.98
C ALA A 68 0.35 5.05 6.36
N LEU A 69 -0.32 6.04 6.96
CA LEU A 69 -1.73 5.96 7.33
C LEU A 69 -2.62 5.74 6.10
N MET A 70 -2.51 6.61 5.10
CA MET A 70 -3.35 6.56 3.90
C MET A 70 -3.00 5.37 2.99
N GLY A 71 -1.70 5.13 2.79
CA GLY A 71 -1.20 4.04 1.95
C GLY A 71 -1.52 2.67 2.53
N GLY A 72 -1.44 2.53 3.87
CA GLY A 72 -1.85 1.31 4.56
C GLY A 72 -3.33 1.01 4.38
N ALA A 73 -4.21 2.01 4.54
CA ALA A 73 -5.64 1.88 4.24
C ALA A 73 -5.90 1.50 2.78
N ALA A 74 -5.23 2.18 1.84
CA ALA A 74 -5.38 1.95 0.41
C ALA A 74 -5.00 0.53 -0.01
N LEU A 75 -3.82 0.06 0.42
CA LEU A 75 -3.34 -1.30 0.12
C LEU A 75 -4.25 -2.36 0.75
N ALA A 76 -4.66 -2.17 2.01
CA ALA A 76 -5.54 -3.10 2.70
C ALA A 76 -6.91 -3.22 2.03
N VAL A 77 -7.50 -2.10 1.62
CA VAL A 77 -8.76 -2.09 0.85
C VAL A 77 -8.56 -2.75 -0.51
N SER A 78 -7.48 -2.44 -1.23
CA SER A 78 -7.15 -3.07 -2.50
C SER A 78 -7.13 -4.60 -2.39
N GLY A 79 -6.51 -5.13 -1.35
CA GLY A 79 -6.51 -6.56 -1.06
C GLY A 79 -7.91 -7.11 -0.78
N LEU A 80 -8.69 -6.43 0.07
CA LEU A 80 -10.06 -6.85 0.38
C LEU A 80 -10.94 -6.90 -0.88
N LEU A 81 -10.86 -5.89 -1.73
CA LEU A 81 -11.61 -5.83 -2.99
C LEU A 81 -11.24 -7.00 -3.91
N LEU A 82 -9.95 -7.32 -4.08
CA LEU A 82 -9.51 -8.46 -4.87
C LEU A 82 -9.96 -9.79 -4.27
N GLN A 83 -9.80 -9.98 -2.95
CA GLN A 83 -10.25 -11.19 -2.27
C GLN A 83 -11.75 -11.43 -2.46
N THR A 84 -12.56 -10.38 -2.42
CA THR A 84 -14.00 -10.45 -2.63
C THR A 84 -14.33 -10.70 -4.10
N THR A 85 -13.73 -9.95 -5.02
CA THR A 85 -13.96 -10.03 -6.47
C THR A 85 -13.65 -11.42 -7.01
N PHE A 86 -12.55 -12.01 -6.57
CA PHE A 86 -12.09 -13.32 -7.04
C PHE A 86 -12.48 -14.47 -6.11
N ARG A 87 -13.19 -14.16 -5.02
CA ARG A 87 -13.56 -15.14 -3.98
C ARG A 87 -12.40 -16.03 -3.57
N ASN A 88 -11.22 -15.41 -3.52
CA ASN A 88 -9.98 -16.07 -3.20
C ASN A 88 -9.22 -15.25 -2.15
N LEU A 89 -9.00 -15.84 -1.00
CA LEU A 89 -8.35 -15.21 0.14
C LEU A 89 -6.85 -14.90 -0.09
N LEU A 90 -6.24 -15.52 -1.09
CA LEU A 90 -4.85 -15.27 -1.50
C LEU A 90 -4.73 -14.19 -2.57
N ALA A 91 -5.85 -13.60 -3.01
CA ALA A 91 -5.84 -12.51 -3.97
C ALA A 91 -5.29 -11.24 -3.30
N GLY A 92 -4.28 -10.65 -3.92
CA GLY A 92 -3.67 -9.39 -3.49
C GLY A 92 -3.03 -8.67 -4.67
N PRO A 93 -2.78 -7.35 -4.57
CA PRO A 93 -2.19 -6.58 -5.65
C PRO A 93 -0.85 -7.13 -6.13
N ASP A 94 -0.05 -7.68 -5.20
CA ASP A 94 1.25 -8.27 -5.49
C ASP A 94 1.11 -9.54 -6.34
N VAL A 95 0.12 -10.39 -6.01
CA VAL A 95 -0.14 -11.66 -6.69
C VAL A 95 -0.65 -11.42 -8.11
N PHE A 96 -1.38 -10.34 -8.34
CA PHE A 96 -1.84 -9.95 -9.67
C PHE A 96 -0.79 -9.21 -10.52
N GLY A 97 0.43 -9.03 -9.98
CA GLY A 97 1.55 -8.43 -10.71
C GLY A 97 1.44 -6.91 -10.89
N ILE A 98 0.52 -6.22 -10.19
CA ILE A 98 0.35 -4.76 -10.29
C ILE A 98 1.63 -4.04 -9.86
N ASN A 99 2.21 -4.45 -8.72
CA ASN A 99 3.50 -3.92 -8.24
C ASN A 99 4.65 -4.25 -9.20
N SER A 100 4.63 -5.44 -9.82
CA SER A 100 5.66 -5.84 -10.79
C SER A 100 5.61 -5.00 -12.08
N GLY A 101 4.41 -4.61 -12.51
CA GLY A 101 4.24 -3.69 -13.64
C GLY A 101 4.82 -2.30 -13.34
N ALA A 102 4.53 -1.76 -12.14
CA ALA A 102 5.14 -0.51 -11.68
C ALA A 102 6.66 -0.61 -11.64
N ALA A 103 7.19 -1.69 -11.04
CA ALA A 103 8.63 -1.93 -10.90
C ALA A 103 9.34 -2.03 -12.26
N LEU A 104 8.73 -2.72 -13.23
CA LEU A 104 9.27 -2.81 -14.59
C LEU A 104 9.31 -1.45 -15.28
N ALA A 105 8.24 -0.67 -15.20
CA ALA A 105 8.20 0.65 -15.82
C ALA A 105 9.24 1.61 -15.22
N VAL A 106 9.42 1.58 -13.89
CA VAL A 106 10.47 2.34 -13.21
C VAL A 106 11.86 1.85 -13.59
N ALA A 107 12.06 0.53 -13.70
CA ALA A 107 13.32 -0.03 -14.15
C ALA A 107 13.70 0.46 -15.56
N VAL A 108 12.75 0.51 -16.50
CA VAL A 108 12.97 1.05 -17.85
C VAL A 108 13.47 2.49 -17.79
N VAL A 109 12.87 3.33 -16.92
CA VAL A 109 13.26 4.73 -16.78
C VAL A 109 14.60 4.86 -16.05
N MET A 110 14.77 4.24 -14.88
CA MET A 110 15.97 4.42 -14.04
C MET A 110 17.22 3.73 -14.62
N LEU A 111 17.06 2.52 -15.16
CA LEU A 111 18.17 1.73 -15.68
C LEU A 111 18.45 2.05 -17.15
N GLY A 112 17.41 2.34 -17.96
CA GLY A 112 17.55 2.66 -19.38
C GLY A 112 18.13 4.04 -19.65
N MET A 113 17.94 5.02 -18.75
CA MET A 113 18.47 6.38 -18.89
C MET A 113 19.91 6.55 -18.32
N GLY A 114 20.63 5.46 -18.13
CA GLY A 114 22.07 5.46 -17.82
C GLY A 114 22.46 6.04 -16.47
N GLY A 115 21.58 5.95 -15.45
CA GLY A 115 21.89 6.41 -14.09
C GLY A 115 21.86 7.93 -13.89
N SER A 116 21.48 8.71 -14.91
CA SER A 116 21.33 10.18 -14.82
C SER A 116 20.27 10.63 -13.82
N LEU A 117 19.45 9.69 -13.34
CA LEU A 117 18.41 9.86 -12.30
C LEU A 117 18.89 9.21 -10.98
N SER A 118 20.06 9.58 -10.48
CA SER A 118 20.54 9.08 -9.18
C SER A 118 19.66 9.61 -8.05
N ALA A 119 19.39 8.75 -7.06
CA ALA A 119 18.51 9.05 -5.92
C ALA A 119 19.00 10.23 -5.03
N GLY A 120 20.27 10.64 -5.19
CA GLY A 120 20.86 11.77 -4.46
C GLY A 120 20.72 13.13 -5.15
N SER A 121 20.29 13.17 -6.44
CA SER A 121 20.17 14.39 -7.23
C SER A 121 19.00 14.35 -8.21
N LEU A 122 17.91 13.64 -7.84
CA LEU A 122 16.68 13.64 -8.66
C LEU A 122 16.21 15.09 -8.82
N SER A 123 16.39 15.64 -10.02
CA SER A 123 15.69 16.85 -10.42
C SER A 123 14.19 16.62 -10.25
N LEU A 124 13.43 17.68 -10.02
CA LEU A 124 11.96 17.59 -9.92
C LEU A 124 11.35 16.81 -11.10
N ALA A 125 11.94 16.95 -12.29
CA ALA A 125 11.58 16.23 -13.49
C ALA A 125 11.85 14.70 -13.39
N GLY A 126 12.98 14.30 -12.80
CA GLY A 126 13.32 12.90 -12.60
C GLY A 126 12.39 12.20 -11.61
N TYR A 127 12.07 12.86 -10.50
CA TYR A 127 11.08 12.35 -9.55
C TYR A 127 9.70 12.16 -10.19
N ALA A 128 9.23 13.16 -10.95
CA ALA A 128 7.97 13.08 -11.67
C ALA A 128 7.97 11.95 -12.71
N ALA A 129 9.08 11.72 -13.40
CA ALA A 129 9.22 10.62 -14.37
C ALA A 129 9.09 9.24 -13.69
N VAL A 130 9.72 9.05 -12.52
CA VAL A 130 9.59 7.81 -11.72
C VAL A 130 8.15 7.62 -11.25
N LEU A 131 7.51 8.64 -10.69
CA LEU A 131 6.11 8.57 -10.27
C LEU A 131 5.18 8.21 -11.43
N PHE A 132 5.32 8.90 -12.55
CA PHE A 132 4.49 8.67 -13.72
C PHE A 132 4.71 7.28 -14.31
N SER A 133 5.96 6.83 -14.43
CA SER A 133 6.26 5.49 -14.94
C SER A 133 5.70 4.39 -14.04
N ALA A 134 5.85 4.51 -12.71
CA ALA A 134 5.28 3.56 -11.76
C ALA A 134 3.75 3.47 -11.88
N LEU A 135 3.08 4.64 -11.94
CA LEU A 135 1.64 4.72 -12.12
C LEU A 135 1.19 4.06 -13.42
N MET A 136 1.84 4.40 -14.54
CA MET A 136 1.52 3.84 -15.85
C MET A 136 1.76 2.33 -15.92
N GLY A 137 2.87 1.82 -15.36
CA GLY A 137 3.16 0.40 -15.31
C GLY A 137 2.14 -0.39 -14.49
N ALA A 138 1.76 0.12 -13.33
CA ALA A 138 0.71 -0.49 -12.50
C ALA A 138 -0.66 -0.49 -13.19
N LEU A 139 -1.05 0.63 -13.80
CA LEU A 139 -2.31 0.75 -14.54
C LEU A 139 -2.34 -0.13 -15.79
N ALA A 140 -1.21 -0.27 -16.51
CA ALA A 140 -1.09 -1.16 -17.67
C ALA A 140 -1.36 -2.62 -17.27
N VAL A 141 -0.74 -3.12 -16.18
CA VAL A 141 -1.01 -4.47 -15.67
C VAL A 141 -2.44 -4.59 -15.18
N THR A 142 -2.99 -3.58 -14.49
CA THR A 142 -4.40 -3.56 -14.07
C THR A 142 -5.33 -3.65 -15.27
N ALA A 143 -5.09 -2.91 -16.34
CA ALA A 143 -5.86 -2.95 -17.57
C ALA A 143 -5.75 -4.32 -18.25
N LEU A 144 -4.55 -4.92 -18.29
CA LEU A 144 -4.32 -6.26 -18.84
C LEU A 144 -5.10 -7.32 -18.06
N ILE A 145 -5.01 -7.33 -16.73
CA ILE A 145 -5.77 -8.26 -15.88
C ILE A 145 -7.28 -8.05 -16.04
N SER A 146 -7.71 -6.78 -16.14
CA SER A 146 -9.13 -6.45 -16.37
C SER A 146 -9.63 -6.99 -17.71
N ALA A 147 -8.86 -6.84 -18.78
CA ALA A 147 -9.19 -7.38 -20.10
C ALA A 147 -9.23 -8.93 -20.06
N LEU A 148 -8.24 -9.57 -19.44
CA LEU A 148 -8.19 -11.02 -19.31
C LEU A 148 -9.33 -11.56 -18.43
N SER A 149 -9.77 -10.81 -17.41
CA SER A 149 -10.89 -11.21 -16.57
C SER A 149 -12.24 -11.26 -17.30
N ALA A 150 -12.34 -10.62 -18.46
CA ALA A 150 -13.52 -10.69 -19.31
C ALA A 150 -13.62 -12.03 -20.08
N VAL A 151 -12.48 -12.69 -20.33
CA VAL A 151 -12.36 -13.94 -21.09
C VAL A 151 -12.16 -15.13 -20.15
N VAL A 152 -11.31 -14.97 -19.13
CA VAL A 152 -10.95 -16.03 -18.18
C VAL A 152 -11.95 -16.04 -17.03
N ARG A 153 -12.74 -17.10 -16.93
CA ARG A 153 -13.75 -17.24 -15.86
C ARG A 153 -13.19 -17.80 -14.54
N SER A 154 -12.04 -18.47 -14.58
CA SER A 154 -11.43 -19.07 -13.38
C SER A 154 -10.59 -18.06 -12.63
N SER A 155 -10.96 -17.79 -11.37
CA SER A 155 -10.19 -16.93 -10.45
C SER A 155 -8.75 -17.45 -10.24
N THR A 156 -8.58 -18.77 -10.12
CA THR A 156 -7.27 -19.40 -9.97
C THR A 156 -6.40 -19.19 -11.21
N MET A 157 -6.98 -19.30 -12.41
CA MET A 157 -6.26 -19.08 -13.66
C MET A 157 -5.79 -17.61 -13.76
N LEU A 158 -6.64 -16.66 -13.37
CA LEU A 158 -6.25 -15.23 -13.33
C LEU A 158 -5.12 -14.95 -12.34
N LEU A 159 -5.11 -15.62 -11.17
CA LEU A 159 -4.01 -15.54 -10.23
C LEU A 159 -2.69 -16.08 -10.82
N ILE A 160 -2.75 -17.24 -11.49
CA ILE A 160 -1.58 -17.82 -12.16
C ILE A 160 -1.07 -16.87 -13.25
N ILE A 161 -1.95 -16.29 -14.06
CA ILE A 161 -1.58 -15.30 -15.08
C ILE A 161 -0.90 -14.10 -14.44
N GLY A 162 -1.45 -13.57 -13.33
CA GLY A 162 -0.84 -12.46 -12.58
C GLY A 162 0.57 -12.79 -12.10
N LEU A 163 0.78 -13.99 -11.55
CA LEU A 163 2.10 -14.48 -11.15
C LEU A 163 3.06 -14.58 -12.37
N MET A 164 2.59 -15.07 -13.51
CA MET A 164 3.41 -15.15 -14.74
C MET A 164 3.79 -13.76 -15.24
N ILE A 165 2.88 -12.78 -15.18
CA ILE A 165 3.19 -11.38 -15.49
C ILE A 165 4.30 -10.87 -14.55
N GLY A 166 4.20 -11.19 -13.25
CA GLY A 166 5.23 -10.86 -12.25
C GLY A 166 6.60 -11.47 -12.59
N TYR A 167 6.65 -12.74 -12.99
CA TYR A 167 7.89 -13.39 -13.40
C TYR A 167 8.47 -12.80 -14.68
N LEU A 168 7.64 -12.50 -15.69
CA LEU A 168 8.09 -11.84 -16.92
C LEU A 168 8.67 -10.45 -16.61
N ALA A 169 7.98 -9.66 -15.80
CA ALA A 169 8.47 -8.35 -15.38
C ALA A 169 9.81 -8.46 -14.66
N ASN A 170 9.94 -9.39 -13.70
CA ASN A 170 11.18 -9.59 -12.95
C ASN A 170 12.33 -10.07 -13.84
N SER A 171 12.06 -10.93 -14.80
CA SER A 171 13.04 -11.37 -15.81
C SER A 171 13.54 -10.19 -16.67
N ALA A 172 12.61 -9.33 -17.11
CA ALA A 172 12.97 -8.13 -17.86
C ALA A 172 13.78 -7.13 -17.02
N ILE A 173 13.42 -6.95 -15.75
CA ILE A 173 14.17 -6.11 -14.79
C ILE A 173 15.59 -6.66 -14.61
N THR A 174 15.75 -7.98 -14.46
CA THR A 174 17.06 -8.62 -14.31
C THR A 174 17.93 -8.38 -15.56
N LEU A 175 17.34 -8.46 -16.74
CA LEU A 175 18.04 -8.16 -17.99
C LEU A 175 18.45 -6.69 -18.07
N LEU A 176 17.57 -5.76 -17.69
CA LEU A 176 17.89 -4.33 -17.63
C LEU A 176 19.02 -4.05 -16.64
N ASN A 177 19.00 -4.67 -15.46
CA ASN A 177 20.08 -4.56 -14.47
C ASN A 177 21.43 -5.04 -14.99
N PHE A 178 21.45 -6.10 -15.81
CA PHE A 178 22.69 -6.64 -16.38
C PHE A 178 23.39 -5.63 -17.31
N PHE A 179 22.62 -4.82 -18.05
CA PHE A 179 23.18 -3.82 -18.97
C PHE A 179 23.31 -2.42 -18.34
N ALA A 180 22.80 -2.21 -17.14
CA ALA A 180 22.77 -0.90 -16.50
C ALA A 180 24.10 -0.54 -15.83
N THR A 181 24.27 0.75 -15.54
CA THR A 181 25.37 1.24 -14.70
C THR A 181 25.18 0.85 -13.24
N SER A 182 26.26 0.66 -12.48
CA SER A 182 26.21 0.34 -11.05
C SER A 182 25.43 1.38 -10.23
N GLU A 183 25.47 2.65 -10.63
CA GLU A 183 24.72 3.74 -9.99
C GLU A 183 23.22 3.63 -10.26
N GLY A 184 22.83 3.31 -11.49
CA GLY A 184 21.44 3.05 -11.85
C GLY A 184 20.86 1.85 -11.10
N VAL A 185 21.61 0.75 -11.03
CA VAL A 185 21.22 -0.45 -10.25
C VAL A 185 21.04 -0.11 -8.78
N LYS A 186 21.96 0.65 -8.16
CA LYS A 186 21.87 1.08 -6.77
C LYS A 186 20.61 1.91 -6.54
N SER A 187 20.36 2.90 -7.39
CA SER A 187 19.18 3.79 -7.27
C SER A 187 17.87 3.02 -7.41
N TYR A 188 17.79 2.14 -8.40
CA TYR A 188 16.63 1.28 -8.59
C TYR A 188 16.40 0.33 -7.40
N THR A 189 17.48 -0.26 -6.87
CA THR A 189 17.40 -1.16 -5.71
C THR A 189 16.86 -0.42 -4.48
N VAL A 190 17.34 0.80 -4.21
CA VAL A 190 16.86 1.63 -3.09
C VAL A 190 15.37 1.97 -3.26
N TRP A 191 14.94 2.35 -4.46
CA TRP A 191 13.52 2.59 -4.74
C TRP A 191 12.67 1.33 -4.56
N GLY A 192 13.17 0.18 -5.05
CA GLY A 192 12.50 -1.12 -4.98
C GLY A 192 12.34 -1.70 -3.57
N MET A 193 13.10 -1.19 -2.59
CA MET A 193 12.96 -1.56 -1.18
C MET A 193 11.66 -1.05 -0.56
N GLY A 194 11.03 -0.04 -1.15
CA GLY A 194 9.83 0.61 -0.64
C GLY A 194 10.08 1.44 0.61
N SER A 195 9.48 2.62 0.69
CA SER A 195 9.57 3.49 1.86
C SER A 195 8.46 4.53 1.84
N PHE A 196 7.81 4.77 2.97
CA PHE A 196 6.91 5.91 3.11
C PHE A 196 7.67 7.25 3.21
N GLY A 197 8.98 7.21 3.47
CA GLY A 197 9.84 8.38 3.58
C GLY A 197 10.21 9.03 2.24
N ASN A 198 9.85 8.44 1.11
CA ASN A 198 10.13 9.00 -0.21
C ASN A 198 9.15 10.13 -0.60
N VAL A 199 8.17 10.44 0.25
CA VAL A 199 7.09 11.38 -0.04
C VAL A 199 7.37 12.73 0.61
N SER A 200 7.38 13.80 -0.18
CA SER A 200 7.48 15.18 0.32
C SER A 200 6.11 15.70 0.78
N LEU A 201 6.11 16.69 1.67
CA LEU A 201 4.89 17.35 2.13
C LEU A 201 4.07 17.93 0.96
N ALA A 202 4.76 18.48 -0.06
CA ALA A 202 4.13 19.03 -1.26
C ALA A 202 3.36 17.99 -2.08
N SER A 203 3.74 16.70 -1.99
CA SER A 203 3.12 15.60 -2.73
C SER A 203 1.91 15.00 -2.00
N ILE A 204 1.80 15.20 -0.68
CA ILE A 204 0.72 14.62 0.15
C ILE A 204 -0.67 15.02 -0.34
N PRO A 205 -0.98 16.29 -0.70
CA PRO A 205 -2.32 16.67 -1.15
C PRO A 205 -2.80 15.87 -2.36
N VAL A 206 -1.90 15.63 -3.32
CA VAL A 206 -2.22 14.85 -4.53
C VAL A 206 -2.52 13.40 -4.17
N ALA A 207 -1.65 12.77 -3.39
CA ALA A 207 -1.86 11.41 -2.91
C ALA A 207 -3.15 11.28 -2.08
N ALA A 208 -3.41 12.24 -1.18
CA ALA A 208 -4.59 12.26 -0.32
C ALA A 208 -5.90 12.38 -1.11
N VAL A 209 -5.94 13.25 -2.13
CA VAL A 209 -7.12 13.40 -2.98
C VAL A 209 -7.40 12.10 -3.75
N VAL A 210 -6.39 11.52 -4.40
CA VAL A 210 -6.57 10.29 -5.17
C VAL A 210 -6.96 9.13 -4.26
N ILE A 211 -6.19 8.88 -3.20
CA ILE A 211 -6.48 7.79 -2.27
C ILE A 211 -7.86 7.99 -1.61
N GLY A 212 -8.16 9.20 -1.13
CA GLY A 212 -9.43 9.54 -0.50
C GLY A 212 -10.62 9.29 -1.43
N LEU A 213 -10.54 9.76 -2.67
CA LEU A 213 -11.59 9.57 -3.67
C LEU A 213 -11.86 8.07 -3.92
N PHE A 214 -10.81 7.26 -4.12
CA PHE A 214 -10.98 5.84 -4.41
C PHE A 214 -11.32 4.99 -3.17
N LEU A 215 -10.94 5.41 -1.96
CA LEU A 215 -11.45 4.82 -0.72
C LEU A 215 -12.95 5.12 -0.53
N LEU A 216 -13.40 6.34 -0.83
CA LEU A 216 -14.83 6.69 -0.83
C LEU A 216 -15.60 5.90 -1.90
N ALA A 217 -15.03 5.72 -3.09
CA ALA A 217 -15.61 4.85 -4.11
C ALA A 217 -15.74 3.41 -3.63
N ALA A 218 -14.73 2.85 -2.95
CA ALA A 218 -14.81 1.52 -2.34
C ALA A 218 -15.92 1.42 -1.28
N LEU A 219 -16.10 2.45 -0.45
CA LEU A 219 -17.19 2.52 0.53
C LEU A 219 -18.58 2.56 -0.14
N ALA A 220 -18.71 3.25 -1.26
CA ALA A 220 -19.95 3.28 -2.04
C ALA A 220 -20.30 1.89 -2.62
N LEU A 221 -19.32 1.04 -2.86
CA LEU A 221 -19.46 -0.31 -3.40
C LEU A 221 -19.79 -1.39 -2.34
N VAL A 222 -20.00 -1.02 -1.08
CA VAL A 222 -20.30 -1.99 0.01
C VAL A 222 -21.50 -2.87 -0.28
N LYS A 223 -22.59 -2.34 -0.86
CA LYS A 223 -23.78 -3.14 -1.19
C LYS A 223 -23.50 -4.20 -2.27
N PRO A 224 -22.93 -3.82 -3.44
CA PRO A 224 -22.56 -4.80 -4.45
C PRO A 224 -21.49 -5.79 -3.99
N LEU A 225 -20.53 -5.39 -3.15
CA LEU A 225 -19.54 -6.30 -2.57
C LEU A 225 -20.21 -7.38 -1.71
N ASN A 226 -21.21 -7.03 -0.91
CA ASN A 226 -21.98 -8.02 -0.14
C ASN A 226 -22.79 -8.97 -1.02
N ALA A 227 -23.30 -8.51 -2.16
CA ALA A 227 -23.94 -9.38 -3.14
C ALA A 227 -22.95 -10.38 -3.76
N PHE A 228 -21.72 -9.92 -4.07
CA PHE A 228 -20.65 -10.77 -4.61
C PHE A 228 -20.22 -11.90 -3.65
N LEU A 229 -20.28 -11.68 -2.33
CA LEU A 229 -20.03 -12.76 -1.35
C LEU A 229 -20.93 -13.97 -1.54
N LEU A 230 -22.19 -13.75 -1.91
CA LEU A 230 -23.17 -14.80 -2.11
C LEU A 230 -23.03 -15.51 -3.47
N GLY A 231 -22.22 -14.96 -4.36
CA GLY A 231 -21.93 -15.51 -5.70
C GLY A 231 -22.36 -14.60 -6.83
N GLU A 232 -21.73 -14.79 -8.00
CA GLU A 232 -22.01 -13.97 -9.19
C GLU A 232 -23.46 -14.11 -9.66
N LEU A 233 -23.98 -15.34 -9.75
CA LEU A 233 -25.37 -15.59 -10.12
C LEU A 233 -26.37 -14.93 -9.16
N TYR A 234 -26.06 -14.90 -7.88
CA TYR A 234 -26.89 -14.22 -6.89
C TYR A 234 -26.87 -12.71 -7.08
N ALA A 235 -25.69 -12.14 -7.32
CA ALA A 235 -25.53 -10.73 -7.59
C ALA A 235 -26.27 -10.30 -8.88
N GLU A 236 -26.24 -11.13 -9.92
CA GLU A 236 -27.00 -10.92 -11.17
C GLU A 236 -28.52 -10.94 -10.93
N ASN A 237 -29.01 -11.88 -10.14
CA ASN A 237 -30.42 -11.93 -9.75
C ASN A 237 -30.89 -10.73 -8.94
N LEU A 238 -29.96 -10.05 -8.25
CA LEU A 238 -30.22 -8.78 -7.56
C LEU A 238 -30.12 -7.55 -8.50
N GLY A 239 -29.87 -7.76 -9.80
CA GLY A 239 -29.80 -6.72 -10.82
C GLY A 239 -28.42 -6.07 -10.98
N TYR A 240 -27.35 -6.63 -10.38
CA TYR A 240 -26.00 -6.13 -10.60
C TYR A 240 -25.40 -6.71 -11.87
N ASP A 241 -24.84 -5.86 -12.72
CA ASP A 241 -23.99 -6.27 -13.84
C ASP A 241 -22.61 -6.67 -13.28
N THR A 242 -22.42 -7.99 -13.09
CA THR A 242 -21.22 -8.56 -12.47
C THR A 242 -19.95 -8.23 -13.25
N ARG A 243 -20.05 -8.12 -14.59
CA ARG A 243 -18.92 -7.78 -15.46
C ARG A 243 -18.46 -6.33 -15.23
N LYS A 244 -19.39 -5.38 -15.23
CA LYS A 244 -19.07 -3.95 -14.96
C LYS A 244 -18.56 -3.76 -13.53
N LEU A 245 -19.19 -4.46 -12.57
CA LEU A 245 -18.79 -4.38 -11.18
C LEU A 245 -17.36 -4.90 -10.96
N ARG A 246 -17.00 -6.03 -11.58
CA ARG A 246 -15.64 -6.58 -11.54
C ARG A 246 -14.61 -5.59 -12.11
N LEU A 247 -14.91 -4.99 -13.27
CA LEU A 247 -14.04 -3.97 -13.87
C LEU A 247 -13.86 -2.76 -12.96
N LEU A 248 -14.95 -2.29 -12.34
CA LEU A 248 -14.89 -1.16 -11.41
C LEU A 248 -14.06 -1.49 -10.16
N LEU A 249 -14.22 -2.70 -9.58
CA LEU A 249 -13.43 -3.14 -8.43
C LEU A 249 -11.95 -3.26 -8.78
N LEU A 250 -11.62 -3.79 -9.97
CA LEU A 250 -10.24 -3.85 -10.46
C LEU A 250 -9.66 -2.46 -10.70
N LEU A 251 -10.44 -1.52 -11.25
CA LEU A 251 -10.01 -0.14 -11.44
C LEU A 251 -9.72 0.55 -10.10
N VAL A 252 -10.63 0.44 -9.13
CA VAL A 252 -10.43 1.01 -7.78
C VAL A 252 -9.16 0.42 -7.14
N THR A 253 -9.00 -0.89 -7.19
CA THR A 253 -7.81 -1.58 -6.67
C THR A 253 -6.54 -1.12 -7.38
N GLY A 254 -6.58 -1.09 -8.71
CA GLY A 254 -5.42 -0.69 -9.52
C GLY A 254 -4.96 0.72 -9.23
N VAL A 255 -5.89 1.69 -9.16
CA VAL A 255 -5.55 3.08 -8.86
C VAL A 255 -5.02 3.25 -7.44
N LEU A 256 -5.66 2.64 -6.43
CA LEU A 256 -5.17 2.68 -5.05
C LEU A 256 -3.75 2.12 -4.93
N THR A 257 -3.51 0.93 -5.50
CA THR A 257 -2.20 0.28 -5.47
C THR A 257 -1.17 1.07 -6.28
N ALA A 258 -1.52 1.50 -7.50
CA ALA A 258 -0.64 2.28 -8.36
C ALA A 258 -0.19 3.58 -7.70
N THR A 259 -1.12 4.29 -7.04
CA THR A 259 -0.80 5.54 -6.32
C THR A 259 0.19 5.27 -5.19
N VAL A 260 -0.08 4.29 -4.33
CA VAL A 260 0.86 3.97 -3.23
C VAL A 260 2.21 3.53 -3.77
N THR A 261 2.24 2.65 -4.77
CA THR A 261 3.49 2.16 -5.35
C THR A 261 4.29 3.25 -6.05
N ALA A 262 3.62 4.19 -6.72
CA ALA A 262 4.29 5.32 -7.34
C ALA A 262 5.02 6.19 -6.32
N PHE A 263 4.36 6.57 -5.22
CA PHE A 263 4.93 7.44 -4.20
C PHE A 263 5.92 6.73 -3.26
N CYS A 264 5.67 5.47 -2.92
CA CYS A 264 6.38 4.75 -1.85
C CYS A 264 7.27 3.61 -2.35
N GLY A 265 7.28 3.32 -3.65
CA GLY A 265 7.81 2.08 -4.18
C GLY A 265 6.90 0.87 -3.89
N PRO A 266 7.28 -0.32 -4.32
CA PRO A 266 6.47 -1.53 -4.13
C PRO A 266 6.42 -1.92 -2.65
N ILE A 267 5.20 -2.02 -2.10
CA ILE A 267 4.94 -2.47 -0.72
C ILE A 267 4.08 -3.73 -0.79
N ALA A 268 4.65 -4.83 -0.34
CA ALA A 268 3.99 -6.13 -0.36
C ALA A 268 3.32 -6.46 0.99
N PHE A 269 2.49 -7.51 1.00
CA PHE A 269 1.85 -8.14 2.14
C PHE A 269 0.80 -7.33 2.90
N ILE A 270 0.84 -6.01 2.97
CA ILE A 270 -0.19 -5.21 3.67
C ILE A 270 -1.58 -5.51 3.07
N GLY A 271 -1.70 -5.47 1.75
CA GLY A 271 -2.97 -5.77 1.08
C GLY A 271 -3.44 -7.21 1.24
N LEU A 272 -2.52 -8.15 1.34
CA LEU A 272 -2.87 -9.56 1.49
C LEU A 272 -3.23 -9.91 2.95
N ALA A 273 -2.42 -9.49 3.92
CA ALA A 273 -2.55 -9.89 5.33
C ALA A 273 -3.67 -9.14 6.08
N THR A 274 -3.81 -7.82 5.84
CA THR A 274 -4.73 -6.99 6.61
C THR A 274 -6.20 -7.44 6.55
N PRO A 275 -6.78 -7.80 5.39
CA PRO A 275 -8.16 -8.28 5.36
C PRO A 275 -8.37 -9.56 6.18
N HIS A 276 -7.37 -10.43 6.27
CA HIS A 276 -7.42 -11.61 7.14
C HIS A 276 -7.46 -11.22 8.61
N ILE A 277 -6.57 -10.31 9.01
CA ILE A 277 -6.55 -9.78 10.37
C ILE A 277 -7.90 -9.12 10.69
N ALA A 278 -8.43 -8.31 9.78
CA ALA A 278 -9.74 -7.66 9.97
C ALA A 278 -10.87 -8.67 10.21
N ARG A 279 -10.92 -9.77 9.43
CA ARG A 279 -11.91 -10.84 9.63
C ARG A 279 -11.82 -11.51 11.00
N LEU A 280 -10.59 -11.67 11.54
CA LEU A 280 -10.40 -12.21 12.89
C LEU A 280 -10.91 -11.26 13.97
N PHE A 281 -10.73 -9.94 13.78
CA PHE A 281 -11.14 -8.92 14.74
C PHE A 281 -12.65 -8.67 14.74
N VAL A 282 -13.28 -8.60 13.56
CA VAL A 282 -14.71 -8.25 13.47
C VAL A 282 -15.63 -9.44 13.31
N THR A 283 -15.11 -10.65 13.10
CA THR A 283 -15.84 -11.93 12.98
C THR A 283 -17.05 -11.87 12.04
N THR A 284 -16.97 -11.04 10.98
CA THR A 284 -18.04 -10.88 9.99
C THR A 284 -17.47 -10.69 8.59
N GLU A 285 -18.16 -11.20 7.58
CA GLU A 285 -17.85 -10.97 6.16
C GLU A 285 -18.62 -9.75 5.61
N ASN A 286 -19.52 -9.14 6.39
CA ASN A 286 -20.30 -7.99 5.94
C ASN A 286 -19.39 -6.76 5.72
N HIS A 287 -19.27 -6.32 4.46
CA HIS A 287 -18.43 -5.20 4.06
C HIS A 287 -18.81 -3.86 4.70
N ARG A 288 -20.03 -3.70 5.24
CA ARG A 288 -20.39 -2.50 6.03
C ARG A 288 -19.51 -2.32 7.28
N VAL A 289 -19.03 -3.44 7.84
CA VAL A 289 -18.13 -3.46 9.01
C VAL A 289 -16.72 -3.81 8.58
N LEU A 290 -16.56 -4.83 7.74
CA LEU A 290 -15.28 -5.38 7.35
C LEU A 290 -14.42 -4.34 6.59
N LEU A 291 -15.00 -3.56 5.65
CA LEU A 291 -14.24 -2.62 4.84
C LEU A 291 -13.67 -1.46 5.67
N PRO A 292 -14.46 -0.73 6.50
CA PRO A 292 -13.89 0.29 7.40
C PRO A 292 -12.88 -0.27 8.41
N SER A 293 -13.12 -1.49 8.91
CA SER A 293 -12.18 -2.16 9.81
C SER A 293 -10.86 -2.51 9.11
N THR A 294 -10.92 -2.91 7.84
CA THR A 294 -9.75 -3.18 7.02
C THR A 294 -8.96 -1.90 6.74
N MET A 295 -9.64 -0.78 6.47
CA MET A 295 -8.98 0.53 6.34
C MET A 295 -8.22 0.89 7.62
N LEU A 296 -8.88 0.82 8.77
CA LEU A 296 -8.29 1.15 10.08
C LEU A 296 -7.08 0.26 10.39
N LEU A 297 -7.23 -1.05 10.25
CA LEU A 297 -6.15 -2.00 10.54
C LEU A 297 -5.01 -1.90 9.52
N GLY A 298 -5.29 -1.58 8.26
CA GLY A 298 -4.28 -1.29 7.26
C GLY A 298 -3.40 -0.10 7.64
N SER A 299 -4.02 0.98 8.09
CA SER A 299 -3.32 2.15 8.63
C SER A 299 -2.47 1.81 9.86
N VAL A 300 -3.02 1.03 10.80
CA VAL A 300 -2.30 0.59 12.01
C VAL A 300 -1.07 -0.25 11.64
N ILE A 301 -1.22 -1.24 10.75
CA ILE A 301 -0.13 -2.12 10.33
C ILE A 301 0.95 -1.33 9.59
N ALA A 302 0.56 -0.44 8.69
CA ALA A 302 1.52 0.38 7.95
C ALA A 302 2.29 1.33 8.86
N LEU A 303 1.62 1.99 9.81
CA LEU A 303 2.28 2.84 10.82
C LEU A 303 3.21 2.02 11.73
N LEU A 304 2.82 0.81 12.13
CA LEU A 304 3.66 -0.10 12.91
C LEU A 304 4.91 -0.49 12.11
N CYS A 305 4.74 -0.91 10.84
CA CYS A 305 5.87 -1.25 9.98
C CYS A 305 6.79 -0.05 9.77
N ASN A 306 6.24 1.14 9.53
CA ASN A 306 7.02 2.36 9.35
C ASN A 306 7.81 2.72 10.62
N TRP A 307 7.20 2.61 11.78
CA TRP A 307 7.87 2.84 13.06
C TRP A 307 9.01 1.85 13.30
N LEU A 308 8.80 0.56 13.00
CA LEU A 308 9.86 -0.46 13.09
C LEU A 308 11.03 -0.18 12.12
N CYS A 309 10.73 0.32 10.90
CA CYS A 309 11.75 0.71 9.94
C CYS A 309 12.58 1.92 10.41
N ALA A 310 11.96 2.81 11.19
CA ALA A 310 12.59 4.03 11.70
C ALA A 310 13.44 3.80 12.97
N LEU A 311 13.46 2.60 13.54
CA LEU A 311 14.30 2.29 14.70
C LEU A 311 15.78 2.48 14.34
N PRO A 312 16.57 3.07 15.25
CA PRO A 312 17.97 3.39 14.98
C PRO A 312 18.79 2.11 14.76
N THR A 313 19.45 2.02 13.62
CA THR A 313 20.41 0.97 13.30
C THR A 313 21.74 1.59 12.87
N GLN A 314 22.83 0.82 13.02
CA GLN A 314 24.16 1.29 12.59
C GLN A 314 24.25 1.52 11.06
N ASN A 315 23.39 0.85 10.28
CA ASN A 315 23.42 0.85 8.83
C ASN A 315 22.31 1.74 8.19
N GLY A 316 21.61 2.56 8.97
CA GLY A 316 20.49 3.37 8.48
C GLY A 316 19.12 2.78 8.77
N MET A 317 18.11 3.14 7.98
CA MET A 317 16.73 2.66 8.15
C MET A 317 16.54 1.26 7.59
N ILE A 318 15.76 0.44 8.29
CA ILE A 318 15.39 -0.90 7.81
C ILE A 318 14.42 -0.75 6.62
N PRO A 319 14.63 -1.47 5.49
CA PRO A 319 13.73 -1.41 4.36
C PRO A 319 12.32 -1.90 4.70
N LEU A 320 11.30 -1.16 4.25
CA LEU A 320 9.90 -1.53 4.47
C LEU A 320 9.55 -2.87 3.81
N GLY A 321 10.13 -3.14 2.62
CA GLY A 321 9.98 -4.41 1.90
C GLY A 321 10.52 -5.63 2.65
N ALA A 322 11.34 -5.46 3.70
CA ALA A 322 11.76 -6.54 4.59
C ALA A 322 10.79 -6.71 5.78
N VAL A 323 10.31 -5.59 6.36
CA VAL A 323 9.48 -5.62 7.58
C VAL A 323 8.07 -6.12 7.27
N THR A 324 7.46 -5.68 6.16
CA THR A 324 6.06 -6.06 5.84
C THR A 324 5.86 -7.55 5.59
N PRO A 325 6.75 -8.29 4.89
CA PRO A 325 6.63 -9.74 4.76
C PRO A 325 6.90 -10.49 6.07
N LEU A 326 7.87 -10.02 6.86
CA LEU A 326 8.18 -10.65 8.16
C LEU A 326 7.00 -10.61 9.13
N LEU A 327 6.20 -9.56 9.09
CA LEU A 327 4.97 -9.45 9.89
C LEU A 327 3.77 -10.12 9.20
N GLY A 328 3.64 -9.98 7.88
CA GLY A 328 2.47 -10.42 7.13
C GLY A 328 2.43 -11.93 6.88
N ALA A 329 3.55 -12.55 6.52
CA ALA A 329 3.58 -13.96 6.17
C ALA A 329 3.21 -14.91 7.34
N PRO A 330 3.73 -14.73 8.58
CA PRO A 330 3.32 -15.56 9.72
C PRO A 330 1.82 -15.48 10.00
N VAL A 331 1.23 -14.29 9.88
CA VAL A 331 -0.21 -14.10 10.08
C VAL A 331 -1.02 -14.88 9.06
N ILE A 332 -0.63 -14.81 7.79
CA ILE A 332 -1.32 -15.54 6.71
C ILE A 332 -1.20 -17.05 6.94
N ILE A 333 -0.02 -17.55 7.26
CA ILE A 333 0.23 -18.98 7.58
C ILE A 333 -0.68 -19.40 8.74
N TYR A 334 -0.71 -18.63 9.83
CA TYR A 334 -1.56 -18.93 10.99
C TYR A 334 -3.05 -19.02 10.62
N VAL A 335 -3.54 -18.03 9.85
CA VAL A 335 -4.95 -17.99 9.42
C VAL A 335 -5.30 -19.18 8.54
N LEU A 336 -4.42 -19.56 7.62
CA LEU A 336 -4.64 -20.71 6.73
C LEU A 336 -4.66 -22.04 7.49
N LEU A 337 -3.77 -22.20 8.49
CA LEU A 337 -3.74 -23.40 9.34
C LEU A 337 -4.96 -23.51 10.25
N LYS A 338 -5.49 -22.38 10.76
CA LYS A 338 -6.65 -22.38 11.66
C LYS A 338 -7.99 -22.64 10.95
N ARG A 339 -8.05 -22.46 9.62
CA ARG A 339 -9.25 -22.73 8.82
C ARG A 339 -9.40 -24.20 8.40
N ARG A 340 -8.46 -25.06 8.78
CA ARG A 340 -8.62 -26.52 8.69
C ARG A 340 -9.30 -27.03 9.96
#